data_6203cd00fc8ac49346b5158b4be319af
#
_entry.id   6203cd00fc8ac49346b5158b4be319af
#
_cell.length_a   1.000
_cell.length_b   1.000
_cell.length_c   1.000
_cell.angle_alpha   90.00
_cell.angle_beta   90.00
_cell.angle_gamma   90.00
#
_symmetry.space_group_name_H-M   'P 1'
#
loop_
_entity.id
_entity.type
_entity.pdbx_description
1 polymer ?
#
loop_
_entity_poly.entity_id
_entity_poly.type
_entity_poly.pdbx_seq_one_letter_code
_entity_poly.pdbx_strand_id
1 'polypeptide(L)'
;DNAVSVFVEGYFRAELSSLTDKSSNRPRATFLFAGPPGVGKTFLAEKAAEAISYAEGKEIPFVRFDMSEYCDKESSLEFIGSDGVYKGSKSGNFTSFVKKNPRCLILLDEVEKAHISIIHLFLQILDAGRIRDSKTDEEVSLASAIMVFTTNAGKQLYENSESIDFSVLPRKVILKALQKDVEPNTKTPYFPAAI
;
A
#
# COMPACT_ATOMS: atom_id res chain seq x y z
N ASP A 1 -10.29 -19.59 4.86
CA ASP A 1 -10.18 -18.40 4.21
C ASP A 1 -10.53 -17.12 4.95
N ASN A 2 -9.99 -16.98 6.16
CA ASN A 2 -10.21 -15.84 7.02
C ASN A 2 -9.73 -14.52 6.38
N ALA A 3 -8.57 -14.50 5.70
CA ALA A 3 -8.03 -13.30 5.05
C ALA A 3 -8.98 -12.74 3.98
N VAL A 4 -9.63 -13.61 3.19
CA VAL A 4 -10.61 -13.20 2.18
C VAL A 4 -11.83 -12.58 2.85
N SER A 5 -12.36 -13.19 3.91
CA SER A 5 -13.52 -12.65 4.64
C SER A 5 -13.24 -11.28 5.24
N VAL A 6 -12.07 -11.11 5.89
CA VAL A 6 -11.64 -9.83 6.46
C VAL A 6 -11.47 -8.76 5.38
N PHE A 7 -10.90 -9.12 4.22
CA PHE A 7 -10.78 -8.20 3.09
C PHE A 7 -12.15 -7.75 2.60
N VAL A 8 -13.07 -8.70 2.36
CA VAL A 8 -14.43 -8.41 1.86
C VAL A 8 -15.19 -7.51 2.82
N GLU A 9 -15.19 -7.85 4.13
CA GLU A 9 -15.81 -6.99 5.13
C GLU A 9 -15.20 -5.58 5.17
N GLY A 10 -13.87 -5.48 5.14
CA GLY A 10 -13.16 -4.21 5.14
C GLY A 10 -13.51 -3.36 3.92
N TYR A 11 -13.60 -3.99 2.75
CA TYR A 11 -14.01 -3.33 1.51
C TYR A 11 -15.45 -2.78 1.62
N PHE A 12 -16.41 -3.60 2.03
CA PHE A 12 -17.81 -3.16 2.17
C PHE A 12 -17.96 -2.04 3.21
N ARG A 13 -17.25 -2.11 4.33
CA ARG A 13 -17.23 -1.02 5.32
C ARG A 13 -16.70 0.28 4.72
N ALA A 14 -15.63 0.21 3.94
CA ALA A 14 -15.06 1.39 3.28
C ALA A 14 -16.04 2.00 2.26
N GLU A 15 -16.72 1.17 1.47
CA GLU A 15 -17.74 1.64 0.54
C GLU A 15 -18.92 2.31 1.28
N LEU A 16 -19.43 1.71 2.35
CA LEU A 16 -20.51 2.30 3.17
C LEU A 16 -20.05 3.63 3.82
N SER A 17 -18.83 3.67 4.37
CA SER A 17 -18.30 4.91 4.97
C SER A 17 -18.22 6.03 3.96
N SER A 18 -17.88 5.74 2.72
CA SER A 18 -17.78 6.75 1.67
C SER A 18 -19.13 7.32 1.23
N LEU A 19 -20.21 6.59 1.45
CA LEU A 19 -21.57 7.11 1.20
C LEU A 19 -21.99 8.12 2.28
N THR A 20 -21.49 7.94 3.50
CA THR A 20 -21.84 8.79 4.67
C THR A 20 -20.89 9.95 4.87
N ASP A 21 -19.59 9.75 4.64
CA ASP A 21 -18.56 10.80 4.78
C ASP A 21 -17.94 11.13 3.42
N LYS A 22 -18.53 12.10 2.74
CA LYS A 22 -18.03 12.65 1.47
C LYS A 22 -16.87 13.63 1.65
N SER A 23 -16.56 14.03 2.88
CA SER A 23 -15.51 15.00 3.19
C SER A 23 -14.13 14.35 3.35
N SER A 24 -14.05 13.04 3.49
CA SER A 24 -12.79 12.32 3.62
C SER A 24 -11.99 12.34 2.32
N ASN A 25 -10.80 12.91 2.39
CA ASN A 25 -9.84 12.88 1.28
C ASN A 25 -8.97 11.62 1.28
N ARG A 26 -9.01 10.79 2.34
CA ARG A 26 -8.20 9.58 2.46
C ARG A 26 -8.50 8.57 1.35
N PRO A 27 -7.57 7.65 1.04
CA PRO A 27 -7.86 6.56 0.12
C PRO A 27 -9.15 5.82 0.47
N ARG A 28 -9.89 5.38 -0.55
CA ARG A 28 -11.19 4.69 -0.39
C ARG A 28 -11.11 3.53 0.60
N ALA A 29 -10.10 2.71 0.46
CA ALA A 29 -9.78 1.63 1.37
C ALA A 29 -8.28 1.42 1.41
N THR A 30 -7.77 0.96 2.56
CA THR A 30 -6.36 0.62 2.74
C THR A 30 -6.26 -0.71 3.47
N PHE A 31 -5.50 -1.63 2.89
CA PHE A 31 -5.26 -2.96 3.44
C PHE A 31 -3.76 -3.21 3.57
N LEU A 32 -3.37 -3.89 4.64
CA LEU A 32 -2.02 -4.42 4.82
C LEU A 32 -2.10 -5.95 4.93
N PHE A 33 -1.50 -6.65 3.98
CA PHE A 33 -1.35 -8.10 3.97
C PHE A 33 0.03 -8.45 4.52
N ALA A 34 0.09 -8.87 5.77
CA ALA A 34 1.32 -9.31 6.43
C ALA A 34 1.37 -10.83 6.54
N GLY A 35 2.53 -11.43 6.33
CA GLY A 35 2.73 -12.87 6.44
C GLY A 35 3.99 -13.35 5.75
N PRO A 36 4.36 -14.65 5.90
CA PRO A 36 5.56 -15.19 5.28
C PRO A 36 5.48 -15.15 3.75
N PRO A 37 6.62 -15.23 3.05
CA PRO A 37 6.63 -15.33 1.60
C PRO A 37 5.87 -16.58 1.11
N GLY A 38 5.29 -16.51 -0.09
CA GLY A 38 4.63 -17.66 -0.73
C GLY A 38 3.21 -17.98 -0.25
N VAL A 39 2.64 -17.26 0.72
CA VAL A 39 1.27 -17.52 1.22
C VAL A 39 0.14 -16.92 0.37
N GLY A 40 0.47 -16.28 -0.76
CA GLY A 40 -0.53 -15.77 -1.71
C GLY A 40 -1.00 -14.33 -1.46
N LYS A 41 -0.24 -13.49 -0.74
CA LYS A 41 -0.61 -12.07 -0.50
C LYS A 41 -0.85 -11.30 -1.80
N THR A 42 0.10 -11.35 -2.72
CA THR A 42 0.02 -10.72 -4.05
C THR A 42 -1.14 -11.27 -4.86
N PHE A 43 -1.31 -12.60 -4.88
CA PHE A 43 -2.41 -13.28 -5.55
C PHE A 43 -3.79 -12.84 -5.01
N LEU A 44 -3.91 -12.69 -3.69
CA LEU A 44 -5.15 -12.19 -3.09
C LEU A 44 -5.48 -10.77 -3.57
N ALA A 45 -4.49 -9.88 -3.69
CA ALA A 45 -4.70 -8.51 -4.18
C ALA A 45 -5.15 -8.49 -5.65
N GLU A 46 -4.56 -9.34 -6.50
CA GLU A 46 -4.97 -9.49 -7.90
C GLU A 46 -6.41 -9.99 -8.02
N LYS A 47 -6.76 -11.03 -7.25
CA LYS A 47 -8.13 -11.57 -7.23
C LYS A 47 -9.14 -10.61 -6.62
N ALA A 48 -8.72 -9.76 -5.69
CA ALA A 48 -9.54 -8.69 -5.16
C ALA A 48 -9.92 -7.67 -6.26
N ALA A 49 -8.97 -7.27 -7.12
CA ALA A 49 -9.25 -6.35 -8.22
C ALA A 49 -10.26 -6.94 -9.22
N GLU A 50 -10.10 -8.23 -9.57
CA GLU A 50 -11.05 -8.94 -10.42
C GLU A 50 -12.45 -9.00 -9.79
N ALA A 51 -12.54 -9.36 -8.51
CA ALA A 51 -13.81 -9.48 -7.79
C ALA A 51 -14.53 -8.13 -7.66
N ILE A 52 -13.80 -7.05 -7.37
CA ILE A 52 -14.35 -5.70 -7.29
C ILE A 52 -14.84 -5.25 -8.69
N SER A 53 -14.06 -5.51 -9.74
CA SER A 53 -14.47 -5.21 -11.11
C SER A 53 -15.77 -5.91 -11.48
N TYR A 54 -15.91 -7.19 -11.11
CA TYR A 54 -17.13 -7.94 -11.32
C TYR A 54 -18.32 -7.37 -10.53
N ALA A 55 -18.10 -7.02 -9.25
CA ALA A 55 -19.14 -6.46 -8.39
C ALA A 55 -19.63 -5.07 -8.83
N GLU A 56 -18.71 -4.24 -9.35
CA GLU A 56 -19.05 -2.90 -9.88
C GLU A 56 -19.59 -2.93 -11.32
N GLY A 57 -19.55 -4.10 -11.99
CA GLY A 57 -19.94 -4.21 -13.40
C GLY A 57 -19.05 -3.38 -14.35
N LYS A 58 -17.85 -3.01 -13.89
CA LYS A 58 -16.89 -2.18 -14.60
C LYS A 58 -15.48 -2.61 -14.24
N GLU A 59 -14.60 -2.68 -15.24
CA GLU A 59 -13.17 -2.94 -15.00
C GLU A 59 -12.56 -1.84 -14.13
N ILE A 60 -11.95 -2.28 -13.02
CA ILE A 60 -11.15 -1.42 -12.15
C ILE A 60 -9.69 -1.56 -12.54
N PRO A 61 -9.03 -0.48 -12.99
CA PRO A 61 -7.62 -0.52 -13.31
C PRO A 61 -6.80 -1.02 -12.12
N PHE A 62 -5.94 -2.00 -12.37
CA PHE A 62 -5.03 -2.58 -11.40
C PHE A 62 -3.59 -2.27 -11.78
N VAL A 63 -2.78 -1.91 -10.79
CA VAL A 63 -1.33 -1.78 -10.95
C VAL A 63 -0.62 -2.38 -9.76
N ARG A 64 0.50 -3.05 -10.02
CA ARG A 64 1.45 -3.53 -9.02
C ARG A 64 2.74 -2.73 -9.12
N PHE A 65 3.20 -2.25 -7.98
CA PHE A 65 4.54 -1.70 -7.80
C PHE A 65 5.31 -2.62 -6.86
N ASP A 66 6.37 -3.22 -7.34
CA ASP A 66 7.30 -3.99 -6.53
C ASP A 66 8.27 -3.02 -5.84
N MET A 67 8.17 -2.91 -4.53
CA MET A 67 8.96 -1.94 -3.77
C MET A 67 10.45 -2.27 -3.73
N SER A 68 10.85 -3.47 -4.14
CA SER A 68 12.27 -3.80 -4.33
C SER A 68 12.93 -3.03 -5.47
N GLU A 69 12.13 -2.55 -6.45
CA GLU A 69 12.59 -1.68 -7.54
C GLU A 69 12.80 -0.23 -7.09
N TYR A 70 12.29 0.13 -5.91
CA TYR A 70 12.30 1.49 -5.35
C TYR A 70 13.05 1.54 -4.01
N CYS A 71 14.17 0.83 -3.91
CA CYS A 71 14.94 0.67 -2.68
C CYS A 71 16.01 1.75 -2.47
N ASP A 72 16.29 2.59 -3.46
CA ASP A 72 17.25 3.70 -3.37
C ASP A 72 16.61 5.05 -3.68
N LYS A 73 17.39 6.12 -3.50
CA LYS A 73 16.91 7.50 -3.66
C LYS A 73 16.61 7.83 -5.13
N GLU A 74 17.40 7.31 -6.05
CA GLU A 74 17.22 7.55 -7.49
C GLU A 74 15.94 6.89 -7.99
N SER A 75 15.71 5.63 -7.65
CA SER A 75 14.48 4.91 -8.02
C SER A 75 13.24 5.51 -7.36
N SER A 76 13.38 6.10 -6.16
CA SER A 76 12.25 6.81 -5.53
C SER A 76 11.79 8.04 -6.32
N LEU A 77 12.68 8.68 -7.07
CA LEU A 77 12.31 9.79 -7.98
C LEU A 77 11.50 9.31 -9.19
N GLU A 78 11.70 8.06 -9.63
CA GLU A 78 10.87 7.48 -10.70
C GLU A 78 9.45 7.20 -10.23
N PHE A 79 9.26 6.97 -8.94
CA PHE A 79 7.95 6.70 -8.36
C PHE A 79 7.04 7.94 -8.37
N ILE A 80 7.56 9.10 -7.94
CA ILE A 80 6.79 10.35 -7.81
C ILE A 80 7.12 11.40 -8.88
N GLY A 81 8.08 11.12 -9.77
CA GLY A 81 8.61 12.08 -10.72
C GLY A 81 9.84 12.81 -10.20
N SER A 82 10.61 13.36 -11.11
CA SER A 82 11.78 14.17 -10.81
C SER A 82 11.54 15.64 -11.19
N ASP A 83 12.06 16.56 -10.40
CA ASP A 83 11.97 18.00 -10.67
C ASP A 83 12.43 18.34 -12.09
N GLY A 84 11.63 19.14 -12.79
CA GLY A 84 11.76 19.46 -14.21
C GLY A 84 13.03 20.21 -14.64
N VAL A 85 14.02 20.31 -13.76
CA VAL A 85 15.29 21.05 -14.01
C VAL A 85 16.22 20.30 -14.98
N TYR A 86 16.08 19.00 -15.12
CA TYR A 86 16.94 18.19 -16.01
C TYR A 86 16.24 17.80 -17.30
N LYS A 87 16.96 17.91 -18.43
CA LYS A 87 16.52 17.34 -19.71
C LYS A 87 16.31 15.83 -19.54
N GLY A 88 15.06 15.37 -19.66
CA GLY A 88 14.70 13.96 -19.49
C GLY A 88 13.85 13.66 -18.24
N SER A 89 13.48 14.66 -17.42
CA SER A 89 12.55 14.48 -16.30
C SER A 89 11.24 13.86 -16.77
N LYS A 90 10.82 12.77 -16.11
CA LYS A 90 9.56 12.07 -16.38
C LYS A 90 8.60 12.29 -15.20
N SER A 91 7.31 12.35 -15.47
CA SER A 91 6.29 12.25 -14.42
C SER A 91 6.43 10.90 -13.71
N GLY A 92 6.10 10.85 -12.42
CA GLY A 92 6.21 9.62 -11.64
C GLY A 92 5.32 8.51 -12.17
N ASN A 93 5.80 7.30 -12.11
CA ASN A 93 5.03 6.13 -12.54
C ASN A 93 3.74 5.99 -11.72
N PHE A 94 3.83 6.19 -10.41
CA PHE A 94 2.71 6.13 -9.47
C PHE A 94 1.71 7.28 -9.72
N THR A 95 2.19 8.52 -9.71
CA THR A 95 1.34 9.71 -9.87
C THR A 95 0.64 9.73 -11.23
N SER A 96 1.36 9.35 -12.29
CA SER A 96 0.80 9.25 -13.65
C SER A 96 -0.30 8.20 -13.76
N PHE A 97 -0.14 7.05 -13.10
CA PHE A 97 -1.15 6.00 -13.12
C PHE A 97 -2.41 6.45 -12.39
N VAL A 98 -2.28 6.99 -11.17
CA VAL A 98 -3.42 7.44 -10.35
C VAL A 98 -4.17 8.58 -11.03
N LYS A 99 -3.45 9.53 -11.65
CA LYS A 99 -4.05 10.64 -12.37
C LYS A 99 -4.94 10.16 -13.53
N LYS A 100 -4.50 9.13 -14.25
CA LYS A 100 -5.27 8.53 -15.36
C LYS A 100 -6.44 7.67 -14.86
N ASN A 101 -6.28 7.07 -13.69
CA ASN A 101 -7.18 6.07 -13.13
C ASN A 101 -7.52 6.40 -11.67
N PRO A 102 -8.34 7.43 -11.39
CA PRO A 102 -8.66 7.82 -10.01
C PRO A 102 -9.35 6.70 -9.21
N ARG A 103 -10.21 5.89 -9.85
CA ARG A 103 -10.78 4.67 -9.28
C ARG A 103 -9.94 3.47 -9.75
N CYS A 104 -9.07 2.99 -8.88
CA CYS A 104 -8.15 1.89 -9.19
C CYS A 104 -7.82 1.10 -7.93
N LEU A 105 -7.23 -0.08 -8.11
CA LEU A 105 -6.57 -0.83 -7.06
C LEU A 105 -5.05 -0.80 -7.29
N ILE A 106 -4.33 -0.35 -6.27
CA ILE A 106 -2.89 -0.22 -6.29
C ILE A 106 -2.30 -1.22 -5.30
N LEU A 107 -1.49 -2.14 -5.80
CA LEU A 107 -0.71 -3.07 -4.98
C LEU A 107 0.71 -2.54 -4.83
N LEU A 108 1.10 -2.32 -3.59
CA LEU A 108 2.45 -1.94 -3.17
C LEU A 108 3.09 -3.18 -2.51
N ASP A 109 3.82 -3.93 -3.33
CA ASP A 109 4.30 -5.26 -2.95
C ASP A 109 5.66 -5.17 -2.25
N GLU A 110 5.83 -5.91 -1.13
CA GLU A 110 7.04 -5.95 -0.29
C GLU A 110 7.47 -4.56 0.23
N VAL A 111 6.52 -3.83 0.83
CA VAL A 111 6.70 -2.44 1.24
C VAL A 111 7.90 -2.21 2.18
N GLU A 112 8.33 -3.23 2.91
CA GLU A 112 9.54 -3.20 3.75
C GLU A 112 10.84 -3.00 2.97
N LYS A 113 10.84 -3.20 1.66
CA LYS A 113 12.02 -2.99 0.81
C LYS A 113 12.11 -1.57 0.25
N ALA A 114 11.04 -0.78 0.34
CA ALA A 114 11.01 0.57 -0.17
C ALA A 114 12.02 1.48 0.52
N HIS A 115 12.59 2.41 -0.24
CA HIS A 115 13.39 3.48 0.36
C HIS A 115 12.57 4.30 1.36
N ILE A 116 13.19 4.77 2.43
CA ILE A 116 12.49 5.47 3.53
C ILE A 116 11.70 6.70 3.06
N SER A 117 12.14 7.38 2.00
CA SER A 117 11.40 8.50 1.42
C SER A 117 10.03 8.08 0.87
N ILE A 118 9.91 6.88 0.32
CA ILE A 118 8.65 6.32 -0.17
C ILE A 118 7.74 5.93 1.00
N ILE A 119 8.31 5.38 2.07
CA ILE A 119 7.54 5.10 3.29
C ILE A 119 6.91 6.38 3.85
N HIS A 120 7.68 7.47 3.94
CA HIS A 120 7.15 8.77 4.38
C HIS A 120 6.06 9.30 3.43
N LEU A 121 6.21 9.06 2.14
CA LEU A 121 5.21 9.42 1.15
C LEU A 121 3.90 8.66 1.37
N PHE A 122 3.98 7.35 1.63
CA PHE A 122 2.79 6.56 1.95
C PHE A 122 2.09 7.06 3.21
N LEU A 123 2.82 7.45 4.25
CA LEU A 123 2.22 8.08 5.43
C LEU A 123 1.45 9.35 5.08
N GLN A 124 2.03 10.21 4.25
CA GLN A 124 1.37 11.41 3.77
C GLN A 124 0.09 11.09 2.98
N ILE A 125 0.15 10.09 2.08
CA ILE A 125 -1.02 9.66 1.30
C ILE A 125 -2.11 9.12 2.22
N LEU A 126 -1.77 8.30 3.20
CA LEU A 126 -2.73 7.69 4.11
C LEU A 126 -3.42 8.73 5.02
N ASP A 127 -2.75 9.82 5.32
CA ASP A 127 -3.30 10.91 6.14
C ASP A 127 -4.04 11.95 5.30
N ALA A 128 -3.41 12.49 4.27
CA ALA A 128 -3.96 13.58 3.46
C ALA A 128 -4.74 13.12 2.23
N GLY A 129 -4.62 11.87 1.80
CA GLY A 129 -5.30 11.28 0.63
C GLY A 129 -4.84 11.85 -0.71
N ARG A 130 -3.71 12.49 -0.75
CA ARG A 130 -3.19 13.17 -1.93
C ARG A 130 -1.68 13.20 -1.94
N ILE A 131 -1.13 13.35 -3.13
CA ILE A 131 0.29 13.45 -3.39
C ILE A 131 0.54 14.48 -4.47
N ARG A 132 1.70 15.10 -4.47
CA ARG A 132 2.13 16.03 -5.50
C ARG A 132 3.12 15.35 -6.46
N ASP A 133 2.85 15.41 -7.76
CA ASP A 133 3.79 14.98 -8.78
C ASP A 133 4.94 15.96 -8.86
N SER A 134 6.18 15.50 -8.66
CA SER A 134 7.35 16.37 -8.57
C SER A 134 7.69 17.06 -9.87
N LYS A 135 7.28 16.52 -11.03
CA LYS A 135 7.54 17.14 -12.33
C LYS A 135 6.53 18.22 -12.69
N THR A 136 5.25 17.91 -12.49
CA THR A 136 4.14 18.78 -12.96
C THR A 136 3.67 19.76 -11.89
N ASP A 137 4.11 19.56 -10.64
CA ASP A 137 3.64 20.24 -9.43
C ASP A 137 2.12 20.09 -9.20
N GLU A 138 1.48 19.17 -9.90
CA GLU A 138 0.05 18.92 -9.78
C GLU A 138 -0.26 18.02 -8.59
N GLU A 139 -1.32 18.32 -7.89
CA GLU A 139 -1.85 17.49 -6.83
C GLU A 139 -2.70 16.36 -7.41
N VAL A 140 -2.41 15.13 -7.00
CA VAL A 140 -3.09 13.91 -7.42
C VAL A 140 -3.85 13.35 -6.23
N SER A 141 -5.18 13.25 -6.34
CA SER A 141 -6.04 12.70 -5.29
C SER A 141 -6.09 11.18 -5.34
N LEU A 142 -6.02 10.55 -4.17
CA LEU A 142 -6.20 9.11 -3.98
C LEU A 142 -7.54 8.75 -3.30
N ALA A 143 -8.44 9.72 -3.13
CA ALA A 143 -9.71 9.51 -2.42
C ALA A 143 -10.60 8.40 -2.98
N SER A 144 -10.45 8.05 -4.26
CA SER A 144 -11.18 6.95 -4.89
C SER A 144 -10.35 5.67 -5.06
N ALA A 145 -9.05 5.71 -4.77
CA ALA A 145 -8.15 4.58 -4.93
C ALA A 145 -8.28 3.59 -3.76
N ILE A 146 -8.10 2.31 -4.06
CA ILE A 146 -7.94 1.24 -3.07
C ILE A 146 -6.45 0.91 -3.01
N MET A 147 -5.86 0.98 -1.84
CA MET A 147 -4.44 0.69 -1.62
C MET A 147 -4.27 -0.61 -0.87
N VAL A 148 -3.48 -1.51 -1.42
CA VAL A 148 -3.10 -2.78 -0.79
C VAL A 148 -1.59 -2.80 -0.64
N PHE A 149 -1.14 -2.95 0.58
CA PHE A 149 0.27 -3.12 0.92
C PHE A 149 0.51 -4.58 1.24
N THR A 150 1.62 -5.15 0.77
CA THR A 150 2.08 -6.45 1.26
C THR A 150 3.41 -6.30 1.99
N THR A 151 3.64 -7.16 2.97
CA THR A 151 4.90 -7.20 3.70
C THR A 151 5.21 -8.61 4.18
N ASN A 152 6.50 -8.95 4.22
CA ASN A 152 7.03 -10.14 4.88
C ASN A 152 7.55 -9.82 6.30
N ALA A 153 7.44 -8.57 6.75
CA ALA A 153 7.81 -8.19 8.11
C ALA A 153 6.88 -8.86 9.15
N GLY A 154 7.31 -8.89 10.40
CA GLY A 154 6.62 -9.58 11.48
C GLY A 154 7.06 -11.04 11.65
N LYS A 155 8.29 -11.39 11.22
CA LYS A 155 8.84 -12.76 11.26
C LYS A 155 8.66 -13.44 12.62
N GLN A 156 8.78 -12.70 13.70
CA GLN A 156 8.60 -13.22 15.07
C GLN A 156 7.20 -13.81 15.32
N LEU A 157 6.18 -13.41 14.50
CA LEU A 157 4.82 -13.93 14.65
C LEU A 157 4.65 -15.31 14.00
N TYR A 158 5.41 -15.62 12.95
CA TYR A 158 5.20 -16.85 12.18
C TYR A 158 6.40 -17.82 12.15
N GLU A 159 7.62 -17.39 12.52
CA GLU A 159 8.79 -18.28 12.60
C GLU A 159 8.81 -19.15 13.87
N ASN A 160 8.18 -18.69 14.97
CA ASN A 160 8.21 -19.37 16.26
C ASN A 160 6.94 -20.16 16.61
N SER A 161 6.01 -20.34 15.69
CA SER A 161 4.72 -20.96 16.01
C SER A 161 4.22 -21.84 14.90
N GLU A 162 4.17 -23.13 15.19
CA GLU A 162 3.57 -24.14 14.30
C GLU A 162 2.05 -23.96 14.07
N SER A 163 1.39 -23.06 14.83
CA SER A 163 -0.04 -22.78 14.68
C SER A 163 -0.51 -21.51 15.40
N ILE A 164 -0.11 -20.31 14.96
CA ILE A 164 -0.78 -19.11 15.46
C ILE A 164 -1.97 -18.80 14.55
N ASP A 165 -3.15 -18.78 15.16
CA ASP A 165 -4.32 -18.16 14.54
C ASP A 165 -4.20 -16.62 14.66
N PHE A 166 -3.78 -15.98 13.58
CA PHE A 166 -3.63 -14.52 13.53
C PHE A 166 -4.94 -13.76 13.75
N SER A 167 -6.09 -14.43 13.58
CA SER A 167 -7.41 -13.80 13.77
C SER A 167 -7.70 -13.48 15.24
N VAL A 168 -7.05 -14.19 16.18
CA VAL A 168 -7.22 -13.97 17.62
C VAL A 168 -6.14 -13.09 18.23
N LEU A 169 -5.10 -12.71 17.46
CA LEU A 169 -4.04 -11.85 17.97
C LEU A 169 -4.52 -10.40 18.12
N PRO A 170 -4.31 -9.79 19.31
CA PRO A 170 -4.58 -8.37 19.47
C PRO A 170 -3.78 -7.53 18.48
N ARG A 171 -4.44 -6.56 17.82
CA ARG A 171 -3.81 -5.63 16.85
C ARG A 171 -2.48 -5.05 17.37
N LYS A 172 -2.42 -4.73 18.67
CA LYS A 172 -1.20 -4.19 19.31
C LYS A 172 -0.01 -5.16 19.27
N VAL A 173 -0.26 -6.47 19.31
CA VAL A 173 0.80 -7.50 19.22
C VAL A 173 1.34 -7.55 17.80
N ILE A 174 0.47 -7.52 16.80
CA ILE A 174 0.84 -7.50 15.39
C ILE A 174 1.68 -6.25 15.08
N LEU A 175 1.19 -5.07 15.47
CA LEU A 175 1.91 -3.80 15.26
C LEU A 175 3.30 -3.80 15.92
N LYS A 176 3.42 -4.29 17.15
CA LYS A 176 4.72 -4.40 17.83
C LYS A 176 5.69 -5.34 17.13
N ALA A 177 5.20 -6.44 16.54
CA ALA A 177 6.05 -7.37 15.80
C ALA A 177 6.54 -6.74 14.49
N LEU A 178 5.66 -6.06 13.75
CA LEU A 178 6.02 -5.31 12.53
C LEU A 178 7.07 -4.23 12.80
N GLN A 179 6.94 -3.51 13.92
CA GLN A 179 7.87 -2.44 14.32
C GLN A 179 9.22 -2.95 14.81
N LYS A 180 9.30 -4.22 15.27
CA LYS A 180 10.56 -4.82 15.74
C LYS A 180 11.43 -5.33 14.60
N ASP A 181 10.86 -5.62 13.44
CA ASP A 181 11.63 -6.05 12.30
C ASP A 181 12.42 -4.87 11.75
N VAL A 182 13.71 -5.08 11.59
CA VAL A 182 14.67 -4.05 11.17
C VAL A 182 15.39 -4.50 9.91
N GLU A 183 15.79 -3.56 9.10
CA GLU A 183 16.67 -3.81 7.98
C GLU A 183 18.01 -4.36 8.49
N PRO A 184 18.52 -5.49 7.94
CA PRO A 184 19.71 -6.17 8.46
C PRO A 184 20.96 -5.28 8.51
N ASN A 185 21.13 -4.40 7.52
CA ASN A 185 22.34 -3.58 7.37
C ASN A 185 22.29 -2.30 8.21
N THR A 186 21.17 -1.60 8.24
CA THR A 186 21.05 -0.28 8.90
C THR A 186 20.50 -0.36 10.31
N LYS A 187 19.92 -1.51 10.70
CA LYS A 187 19.17 -1.68 11.96
C LYS A 187 17.97 -0.73 12.11
N THR A 188 17.55 -0.13 11.02
CA THR A 188 16.39 0.77 11.00
C THR A 188 15.10 -0.05 10.93
N PRO A 189 14.09 0.25 11.76
CA PRO A 189 12.79 -0.42 11.65
C PRO A 189 12.17 -0.23 10.25
N TYR A 190 11.65 -1.29 9.64
CA TYR A 190 10.93 -1.19 8.38
C TYR A 190 9.69 -0.30 8.49
N PHE A 191 9.03 -0.36 9.66
CA PHE A 191 7.87 0.48 9.94
C PHE A 191 8.18 1.42 11.10
N PRO A 192 8.26 2.74 10.87
CA PRO A 192 8.44 3.71 11.96
C PRO A 192 7.23 3.69 12.91
N ALA A 193 7.45 4.12 14.16
CA ALA A 193 6.42 4.08 15.21
C ALA A 193 5.18 4.96 14.92
N ALA A 194 5.21 5.73 13.84
CA ALA A 194 4.12 6.62 13.41
C ALA A 194 3.06 5.93 12.51
N ILE A 195 3.21 4.61 12.25
CA ILE A 195 2.23 3.84 11.45
C ILE A 195 1.20 3.14 12.31
#